data_eb482654b5be7da70e916db235130323
#
_entry.id   eb482654b5be7da70e916db235130323
#
_cell.length_a   1.000
_cell.length_b   1.000
_cell.length_c   1.000
_cell.angle_alpha   90.00
_cell.angle_beta   90.00
_cell.angle_gamma   90.00
#
_symmetry.space_group_name_H-M   'P 1'
#
loop_
_entity.id
_entity.type
_entity.pdbx_description
1 polymer ?
#
loop_
_entity_poly.entity_id
_entity_poly.type
_entity_poly.pdbx_seq_one_letter_code
_entity_poly.pdbx_strand_id
1 'polypeptide(L)'
;MPDLVFEVISPNDETQKTETKLQEYFTAGVRLVWVIYPESRSVYIYRADGGGAWVGPDGMLTGEDVLPGFSVAVKDLFPSS
;
A
#
# COMPACT_ATOMS: atom_id res chain seq x y z
N MET A 1 -7.29 -16.11 -2.89
CA MET A 1 -6.25 -15.09 -3.06
C MET A 1 -6.84 -13.71 -2.84
N PRO A 2 -6.29 -12.89 -1.97
CA PRO A 2 -6.83 -11.55 -1.76
C PRO A 2 -6.59 -10.66 -2.97
N ASP A 3 -7.52 -9.73 -3.20
CA ASP A 3 -7.38 -8.74 -4.27
C ASP A 3 -6.56 -7.53 -3.85
N LEU A 4 -6.50 -7.27 -2.55
CA LEU A 4 -5.75 -6.15 -1.99
C LEU A 4 -4.90 -6.65 -0.81
N VAL A 5 -3.64 -6.24 -0.79
CA VAL A 5 -2.70 -6.57 0.29
C VAL A 5 -2.07 -5.28 0.75
N PHE A 6 -1.79 -5.16 2.04
CA PHE A 6 -0.97 -4.06 2.53
C PHE A 6 0.22 -4.59 3.32
N GLU A 7 1.34 -3.90 3.17
CA GLU A 7 2.60 -4.20 3.85
C GLU A 7 3.03 -2.97 4.64
N VAL A 8 3.43 -3.17 5.88
CA VAL A 8 3.96 -2.08 6.72
C VAL A 8 5.48 -2.20 6.74
N ILE A 9 6.17 -1.14 6.36
CA ILE A 9 7.62 -1.13 6.27
C ILE A 9 8.20 -0.63 7.58
N SER A 10 9.11 -1.39 8.17
CA SER A 10 9.87 -0.96 9.33
C SER A 10 11.14 -0.24 8.88
N PRO A 11 11.78 0.58 9.76
CA PRO A 11 12.99 1.29 9.38
C PRO A 11 14.15 0.38 8.95
N ASN A 12 14.11 -0.88 9.35
CA ASN A 12 15.17 -1.83 9.03
C ASN A 12 14.89 -2.70 7.81
N ASP A 13 13.73 -2.50 7.15
CA ASP A 13 13.39 -3.29 5.98
C ASP A 13 14.19 -2.83 4.78
N GLU A 14 14.63 -3.79 3.98
CA GLU A 14 15.37 -3.53 2.76
C GLU A 14 14.42 -3.35 1.59
N THR A 15 14.69 -2.35 0.75
CA THR A 15 13.90 -2.07 -0.45
C THR A 15 13.82 -3.30 -1.35
N GLN A 16 14.91 -4.05 -1.47
CA GLN A 16 14.96 -5.23 -2.33
C GLN A 16 13.96 -6.30 -1.87
N LYS A 17 13.79 -6.47 -0.57
CA LYS A 17 12.82 -7.43 -0.04
C LYS A 17 11.40 -7.00 -0.35
N THR A 18 11.13 -5.71 -0.26
CA THR A 18 9.82 -5.16 -0.58
C THR A 18 9.48 -5.39 -2.05
N GLU A 19 10.44 -5.11 -2.95
CA GLU A 19 10.24 -5.34 -4.38
C GLU A 19 9.97 -6.80 -4.70
N THR A 20 10.69 -7.72 -4.05
CA THR A 20 10.48 -9.14 -4.24
C THR A 20 9.07 -9.56 -3.81
N LYS A 21 8.62 -9.08 -2.67
CA LYS A 21 7.26 -9.35 -2.19
C LYS A 21 6.21 -8.82 -3.15
N LEU A 22 6.40 -7.61 -3.68
CA LEU A 22 5.47 -7.04 -4.65
C LEU A 22 5.34 -7.92 -5.88
N GLN A 23 6.47 -8.41 -6.41
CA GLN A 23 6.45 -9.30 -7.55
C GLN A 23 5.70 -10.59 -7.23
N GLU A 24 5.92 -11.15 -6.05
CA GLU A 24 5.23 -12.36 -5.63
C GLU A 24 3.73 -12.15 -5.54
N TYR A 25 3.29 -11.03 -4.96
CA TYR A 25 1.87 -10.73 -4.84
C TYR A 25 1.22 -10.61 -6.22
N PHE A 26 1.81 -9.83 -7.12
CA PHE A 26 1.24 -9.64 -8.44
C PHE A 26 1.26 -10.90 -9.28
N THR A 27 2.31 -11.71 -9.16
CA THR A 27 2.35 -13.01 -9.82
C THR A 27 1.25 -13.93 -9.32
N ALA A 28 0.89 -13.81 -8.04
CA ALA A 28 -0.17 -14.62 -7.44
C ALA A 28 -1.58 -14.11 -7.75
N GLY A 29 -1.70 -12.97 -8.43
CA GLY A 29 -3.00 -12.45 -8.82
C GLY A 29 -3.54 -11.30 -7.98
N VAL A 30 -2.77 -10.79 -7.04
CA VAL A 30 -3.17 -9.61 -6.26
C VAL A 30 -3.25 -8.41 -7.20
N ARG A 31 -4.29 -7.59 -7.06
CA ARG A 31 -4.55 -6.48 -7.96
C ARG A 31 -4.04 -5.15 -7.44
N LEU A 32 -3.95 -4.99 -6.11
CA LEU A 32 -3.62 -3.73 -5.46
C LEU A 32 -2.78 -3.99 -4.22
N VAL A 33 -1.67 -3.29 -4.07
CA VAL A 33 -0.83 -3.39 -2.87
C VAL A 33 -0.57 -1.99 -2.32
N TRP A 34 -0.82 -1.81 -1.05
CA TRP A 34 -0.48 -0.59 -0.32
C TRP A 34 0.77 -0.85 0.51
N VAL A 35 1.83 -0.08 0.25
CA VAL A 35 3.05 -0.13 1.05
C VAL A 35 3.01 1.05 2.01
N ILE A 36 2.95 0.77 3.30
CA ILE A 36 2.73 1.76 4.34
C ILE A 36 4.06 2.08 5.00
N TYR A 37 4.39 3.37 5.05
CA TYR A 37 5.64 3.88 5.63
C TYR A 37 5.33 4.67 6.90
N PRO A 38 5.42 4.04 8.09
CA PRO A 38 5.08 4.73 9.35
C PRO A 38 5.94 5.95 9.66
N GLU A 39 7.22 5.92 9.28
CA GLU A 39 8.12 7.05 9.58
C GLU A 39 7.67 8.35 8.90
N SER A 40 7.28 8.26 7.65
CA SER A 40 6.81 9.43 6.89
C SER A 40 5.30 9.60 6.93
N ARG A 41 4.59 8.63 7.55
CA ARG A 41 3.13 8.59 7.61
C ARG A 41 2.52 8.73 6.22
N SER A 42 3.04 7.92 5.31
CA SER A 42 2.62 7.93 3.91
C SER A 42 2.40 6.50 3.41
N VAL A 43 1.76 6.40 2.25
CA VAL A 43 1.48 5.12 1.62
C VAL A 43 1.81 5.23 0.15
N TYR A 44 2.45 4.20 -0.39
CA TYR A 44 2.62 4.08 -1.83
C TYR A 44 1.69 2.99 -2.33
N ILE A 45 0.88 3.34 -3.32
CA ILE A 45 -0.07 2.40 -3.94
C ILE A 45 0.58 1.81 -5.17
N TYR A 46 0.60 0.47 -5.25
CA TYR A 46 1.08 -0.23 -6.44
C TYR A 46 -0.09 -0.98 -7.07
N ARG A 47 -0.22 -0.88 -8.38
CA ARG A 47 -1.26 -1.56 -9.14
C ARG A 47 -0.67 -2.64 -10.03
N ALA A 48 -1.46 -3.69 -10.26
CA ALA A 48 -1.00 -4.84 -11.06
C ALA A 48 -0.64 -4.46 -12.49
N ASP A 49 -1.20 -3.36 -13.01
CA ASP A 49 -0.90 -2.90 -14.37
C ASP A 49 0.43 -2.13 -14.48
N GLY A 50 1.14 -2.00 -13.39
CA GLY A 50 2.40 -1.26 -13.35
C GLY A 50 2.26 0.17 -12.88
N GLY A 51 1.04 0.64 -12.67
CA GLY A 51 0.80 1.99 -12.17
C GLY A 51 1.07 2.12 -10.68
N GLY A 52 1.19 3.34 -10.20
CA GLY A 52 1.39 3.60 -8.79
C GLY A 52 1.16 5.05 -8.44
N ALA A 53 0.99 5.31 -7.14
CA ALA A 53 0.80 6.67 -6.64
C ALA A 53 1.25 6.75 -5.19
N TRP A 54 1.87 7.87 -4.84
CA TRP A 54 2.23 8.17 -3.46
C TRP A 54 1.13 9.02 -2.84
N VAL A 55 0.74 8.66 -1.62
CA VAL A 55 -0.28 9.40 -0.88
C VAL A 55 0.31 9.83 0.45
N GLY A 56 0.35 11.14 0.67
CA GLY A 56 0.93 11.71 1.88
C GLY A 56 -0.02 11.67 3.08
N PRO A 57 0.45 12.22 4.23
CA PRO A 57 -0.32 12.12 5.49
C PRO A 57 -1.69 12.78 5.45
N ASP A 58 -1.87 13.78 4.60
CA ASP A 58 -3.16 14.48 4.49
C ASP A 58 -4.05 13.90 3.40
N GLY A 59 -3.64 12.83 2.76
CA GLY A 59 -4.36 12.23 1.64
C GLY A 59 -5.37 11.19 2.06
N MET A 60 -6.08 10.68 1.05
CA MET A 60 -7.08 9.62 1.21
C MET A 60 -6.69 8.42 0.38
N LEU A 61 -6.90 7.24 0.94
CA LEU A 61 -6.78 5.99 0.20
C LEU A 61 -8.15 5.52 -0.21
N THR A 62 -8.26 5.01 -1.42
CA THR A 62 -9.51 4.40 -1.89
C THR A 62 -9.24 2.96 -2.30
N GLY A 63 -10.28 2.15 -2.30
CA GLY A 63 -10.17 0.75 -2.74
C GLY A 63 -10.20 0.60 -4.25
N GLU A 64 -10.37 1.68 -4.98
CA GLU A 64 -10.44 1.70 -6.44
C GLU A 64 -11.50 0.70 -6.93
N ASP A 65 -11.21 -0.05 -7.98
CA ASP A 65 -12.11 -1.09 -8.48
C ASP A 65 -12.09 -2.35 -7.63
N VAL A 66 -11.06 -2.50 -6.80
CA VAL A 66 -10.87 -3.71 -5.98
C VAL A 66 -11.84 -3.72 -4.81
N LEU A 67 -12.02 -2.57 -4.15
CA LEU A 67 -12.98 -2.40 -3.07
C LEU A 67 -13.79 -1.13 -3.34
N PRO A 68 -14.78 -1.20 -4.25
CA PRO A 68 -15.55 -0.01 -4.61
C PRO A 68 -16.23 0.62 -3.41
N GLY A 69 -16.14 1.95 -3.31
CA GLY A 69 -16.76 2.68 -2.21
C GLY A 69 -15.94 2.75 -0.94
N PHE A 70 -14.84 2.01 -0.86
CA PHE A 70 -13.98 2.07 0.33
C PHE A 70 -13.06 3.30 0.26
N SER A 71 -12.96 4.01 1.38
CA SER A 71 -11.98 5.09 1.51
C SER A 71 -11.56 5.24 2.97
N VAL A 72 -10.32 5.66 3.19
CA VAL A 72 -9.78 5.88 4.52
C VAL A 72 -8.71 6.98 4.43
N ALA A 73 -8.69 7.86 5.43
CA ALA A 73 -7.64 8.88 5.50
C ALA A 73 -6.33 8.21 5.90
N VAL A 74 -5.23 8.59 5.25
CA VAL A 74 -3.91 8.02 5.56
C VAL A 74 -3.58 8.20 7.03
N LYS A 75 -3.87 9.37 7.59
CA LYS A 75 -3.59 9.66 9.01
C LYS A 75 -4.28 8.70 9.98
N ASP A 76 -5.38 8.09 9.56
CA ASP A 76 -6.13 7.16 10.41
C ASP A 76 -5.50 5.76 10.46
N LEU A 77 -4.48 5.52 9.63
CA LEU A 77 -3.74 4.26 9.67
C LEU A 77 -2.67 4.25 10.76
N PHE A 78 -2.35 5.40 11.33
CA PHE A 78 -1.27 5.54 12.29
C PHE A 78 -1.80 5.97 13.64
N PRO A 79 -1.24 5.46 14.74
CA PRO A 79 -1.70 5.88 16.06
C PRO A 79 -1.39 7.36 16.31
N SER A 80 -2.29 8.03 17.02
CA SER A 80 -2.01 9.38 17.46
C SER A 80 -0.96 9.35 18.54
N SER A 81 -0.03 10.26 18.48
CA SER A 81 1.01 10.36 19.48
C SER A 81 0.71 11.49 20.45
#